data_9b639e5ec79099fbd2246c5a6d31f9a0
#
_entry.id   9b639e5ec79099fbd2246c5a6d31f9a0
#
_cell.length_a   1.000
_cell.length_b   1.000
_cell.length_c   1.000
_cell.angle_alpha   90.00
_cell.angle_beta   90.00
_cell.angle_gamma   90.00
#
_symmetry.space_group_name_H-M   'P 1'
#
loop_
_entity.id
_entity.type
_entity.pdbx_description
1 polymer ?
#
loop_
_entity_poly.entity_id
_entity_poly.type
_entity_poly.pdbx_seq_one_letter_code
_entity_poly.pdbx_strand_id
1 'polypeptide(L)'
;VCPTDAIAPHDLTWPRVVRRAFSDPVVPHEATGVHGRGTEEVKTNDVTGRVGEEEAGFTIEFGRPGVGVRFRDIQKMTMGLASLPIAFEKKNPVFALMSDPVTGTIRQDILDEKVLSAIVELKTRLEHVPTVLARVEEVAPQLDTIVSIGVATRCDSQGGNQLEPLLKREGYVFYRGKTNLGLGRRPAVATA
;
A
#
# COMPACT_ATOMS: atom_id res chain seq x y z
N VAL A 1 3.97 18.41 -22.77
CA VAL A 1 3.43 19.78 -22.88
C VAL A 1 2.88 19.92 -24.27
N CYS A 2 1.58 20.28 -24.41
CA CYS A 2 0.95 20.56 -25.69
C CYS A 2 1.24 22.03 -26.06
N PRO A 3 1.94 22.31 -27.17
CA PRO A 3 2.34 23.68 -27.52
C PRO A 3 1.16 24.58 -27.92
N THR A 4 -0.02 23.98 -28.14
CA THR A 4 -1.25 24.71 -28.56
C THR A 4 -2.34 24.66 -27.49
N ASP A 5 -2.05 24.13 -26.27
CA ASP A 5 -3.02 23.91 -25.17
C ASP A 5 -4.32 23.19 -25.63
N ALA A 6 -4.21 22.36 -26.68
CA ALA A 6 -5.35 21.62 -27.20
C ALA A 6 -5.73 20.41 -26.33
N ILE A 7 -4.89 20.06 -25.36
CA ILE A 7 -5.15 18.96 -24.42
C ILE A 7 -5.40 19.56 -23.05
N ALA A 8 -6.64 19.52 -22.60
CA ALA A 8 -7.04 19.96 -21.27
C ALA A 8 -7.60 18.77 -20.46
N PRO A 9 -7.38 18.74 -19.14
CA PRO A 9 -8.03 17.77 -18.30
C PRO A 9 -9.55 17.95 -18.35
N HIS A 10 -10.29 16.84 -18.41
CA HIS A 10 -11.74 16.90 -18.29
C HIS A 10 -12.14 17.23 -16.85
N ASP A 11 -13.14 18.09 -16.67
CA ASP A 11 -13.75 18.36 -15.39
C ASP A 11 -14.47 17.10 -14.89
N LEU A 12 -14.01 16.57 -13.77
CA LEU A 12 -14.58 15.38 -13.16
C LEU A 12 -15.27 15.76 -11.86
N THR A 13 -16.47 15.21 -11.67
CA THR A 13 -17.23 15.31 -10.43
C THR A 13 -17.17 14.00 -9.68
N TRP A 14 -17.55 13.99 -8.40
CA TRP A 14 -17.69 12.77 -7.61
C TRP A 14 -18.75 11.83 -8.24
N PRO A 15 -18.51 10.50 -8.30
CA PRO A 15 -17.33 9.79 -7.78
C PRO A 15 -16.12 9.73 -8.74
N ARG A 16 -16.26 10.16 -9.97
CA ARG A 16 -15.21 9.99 -11.01
C ARG A 16 -13.93 10.77 -10.74
N VAL A 17 -13.98 11.80 -9.92
CA VAL A 17 -12.78 12.58 -9.55
C VAL A 17 -11.71 11.71 -8.89
N VAL A 18 -12.06 10.60 -8.23
CA VAL A 18 -11.09 9.66 -7.66
C VAL A 18 -10.14 9.07 -8.71
N ARG A 19 -10.61 8.92 -9.95
CA ARG A 19 -9.76 8.41 -11.06
C ARG A 19 -8.56 9.31 -11.29
N ARG A 20 -8.77 10.63 -11.25
CA ARG A 20 -7.70 11.61 -11.45
C ARG A 20 -6.66 11.51 -10.34
N ALA A 21 -7.09 11.54 -9.09
CA ALA A 21 -6.19 11.49 -7.96
C ALA A 21 -5.32 10.20 -7.89
N PHE A 22 -5.84 9.06 -8.36
CA PHE A 22 -5.09 7.79 -8.41
C PHE A 22 -4.31 7.55 -9.71
N SER A 23 -4.44 8.43 -10.70
CA SER A 23 -3.81 8.26 -12.02
C SER A 23 -2.83 9.39 -12.36
N ASP A 24 -3.03 10.58 -11.82
CA ASP A 24 -2.21 11.76 -12.05
C ASP A 24 -1.30 12.01 -10.84
N PRO A 25 0.04 11.84 -10.98
CA PRO A 25 0.96 12.00 -9.87
C PRO A 25 1.13 13.45 -9.40
N VAL A 26 0.58 14.43 -10.13
CA VAL A 26 0.63 15.85 -9.76
C VAL A 26 -0.62 16.31 -9.01
N VAL A 27 -1.67 15.50 -8.96
CA VAL A 27 -2.92 15.82 -8.27
C VAL A 27 -2.94 15.13 -6.91
N PRO A 28 -2.96 15.91 -5.80
CA PRO A 28 -3.06 15.32 -4.47
C PRO A 28 -4.47 14.78 -4.21
N HIS A 29 -4.56 13.76 -3.35
CA HIS A 29 -5.84 13.29 -2.83
C HIS A 29 -6.39 14.31 -1.85
N GLU A 30 -7.62 14.71 -2.03
CA GLU A 30 -8.27 15.75 -1.22
C GLU A 30 -8.23 15.43 0.29
N ALA A 31 -8.53 14.17 0.65
CA ALA A 31 -8.60 13.75 2.04
C ALA A 31 -7.22 13.59 2.73
N THR A 32 -6.15 13.35 1.98
CA THR A 32 -4.82 13.02 2.56
C THR A 32 -3.72 13.98 2.19
N GLY A 33 -3.90 14.77 1.14
CA GLY A 33 -2.85 15.61 0.56
C GLY A 33 -1.70 14.83 -0.09
N VAL A 34 -1.80 13.50 -0.17
CA VAL A 34 -0.78 12.64 -0.75
C VAL A 34 -0.93 12.60 -2.26
N HIS A 35 0.18 12.69 -2.98
CA HIS A 35 0.22 12.53 -4.43
C HIS A 35 0.35 11.06 -4.84
N GLY A 36 -0.23 10.68 -5.96
CA GLY A 36 -0.09 9.34 -6.51
C GLY A 36 -0.95 8.29 -5.81
N ARG A 37 -0.46 7.06 -5.71
CA ARG A 37 -1.25 5.86 -5.42
C ARG A 37 -1.18 5.35 -3.99
N GLY A 38 -0.26 5.87 -3.21
CA GLY A 38 0.03 5.45 -1.85
C GLY A 38 1.08 6.35 -1.23
N THR A 39 1.51 6.03 -0.01
CA THR A 39 2.60 6.74 0.63
C THR A 39 3.95 6.28 0.10
N GLU A 40 4.99 7.12 0.21
CA GLU A 40 6.33 6.73 -0.23
C GLU A 40 7.12 5.93 0.82
N GLU A 41 6.64 5.87 2.04
CA GLU A 41 7.46 5.51 3.18
C GLU A 41 7.83 4.04 3.24
N VAL A 42 6.89 3.12 2.99
CA VAL A 42 7.18 1.68 2.98
C VAL A 42 8.04 1.30 1.78
N LYS A 43 7.88 1.99 0.64
CA LYS A 43 8.63 1.69 -0.58
C LYS A 43 10.01 2.27 -0.62
N THR A 44 10.20 3.44 -0.03
CA THR A 44 11.43 4.21 -0.21
C THR A 44 12.25 4.30 1.06
N ASN A 45 11.68 4.91 2.08
CA ASN A 45 12.36 5.19 3.34
C ASN A 45 11.30 5.29 4.42
N ASP A 46 11.37 4.51 5.46
CA ASP A 46 10.53 4.72 6.62
C ASP A 46 11.03 5.91 7.46
N VAL A 47 11.04 7.11 6.85
CA VAL A 47 11.56 8.32 7.50
C VAL A 47 10.75 8.75 8.71
N THR A 48 9.48 8.35 8.78
CA THR A 48 8.60 8.64 9.92
C THR A 48 8.66 7.59 11.00
N GLY A 49 9.36 6.46 10.76
CA GLY A 49 9.50 5.38 11.73
C GLY A 49 8.19 4.60 11.95
N ARG A 50 7.38 4.42 10.92
CA ARG A 50 6.10 3.68 11.00
C ARG A 50 6.29 2.19 11.23
N VAL A 51 7.36 1.62 10.70
CA VAL A 51 7.72 0.22 10.89
C VAL A 51 8.73 0.12 12.04
N GLY A 52 8.31 -0.47 13.15
CA GLY A 52 9.12 -0.67 14.34
C GLY A 52 10.05 -1.88 14.23
N GLU A 53 10.78 -2.15 15.32
CA GLU A 53 11.49 -3.41 15.50
C GLU A 53 10.47 -4.56 15.56
N GLU A 54 10.79 -5.71 14.98
CA GLU A 54 9.90 -6.87 14.87
C GLU A 54 8.58 -6.63 14.12
N GLU A 55 8.48 -5.52 13.39
CA GLU A 55 7.36 -5.23 12.50
C GLU A 55 7.78 -5.36 11.03
N ALA A 56 6.79 -5.65 10.18
CA ALA A 56 6.90 -5.61 8.73
C ALA A 56 5.82 -4.69 8.15
N GLY A 57 6.22 -3.83 7.23
CA GLY A 57 5.32 -3.02 6.43
C GLY A 57 5.05 -3.68 5.08
N PHE A 58 3.82 -3.63 4.63
CA PHE A 58 3.39 -4.17 3.34
C PHE A 58 2.93 -3.06 2.42
N THR A 59 3.28 -3.18 1.14
CA THR A 59 2.64 -2.49 0.03
C THR A 59 2.02 -3.53 -0.88
N ILE A 60 0.71 -3.50 -1.05
CA ILE A 60 -0.02 -4.35 -1.96
C ILE A 60 -0.46 -3.46 -3.12
N GLU A 61 0.19 -3.64 -4.26
CA GLU A 61 -0.01 -2.82 -5.45
C GLU A 61 -0.97 -3.50 -6.41
N PHE A 62 -1.94 -2.76 -6.91
CA PHE A 62 -2.98 -3.22 -7.83
C PHE A 62 -2.87 -2.53 -9.17
N GLY A 63 -3.17 -3.27 -10.25
CA GLY A 63 -3.41 -2.73 -11.59
C GLY A 63 -2.16 -2.46 -12.42
N ARG A 64 -0.98 -2.74 -11.93
CA ARG A 64 0.27 -2.58 -12.68
C ARG A 64 0.79 -3.92 -13.21
N PRO A 65 1.40 -3.93 -14.41
CA PRO A 65 1.46 -2.84 -15.40
C PRO A 65 0.21 -2.76 -16.27
N GLY A 66 -0.35 -1.53 -16.41
CA GLY A 66 -1.29 -1.18 -17.47
C GLY A 66 -2.70 -1.81 -17.45
N VAL A 67 -3.04 -2.63 -16.45
CA VAL A 67 -4.35 -3.32 -16.35
C VAL A 67 -5.40 -2.44 -15.70
N GLY A 68 -5.00 -1.63 -14.72
CA GLY A 68 -5.89 -0.88 -13.85
C GLY A 68 -6.62 -1.76 -12.83
N VAL A 69 -7.37 -1.13 -11.92
CA VAL A 69 -8.10 -1.82 -10.86
C VAL A 69 -9.42 -1.11 -10.56
N ARG A 70 -10.47 -1.87 -10.26
CA ARG A 70 -11.72 -1.33 -9.70
C ARG A 70 -11.65 -1.33 -8.18
N PHE A 71 -12.29 -0.35 -7.55
CA PHE A 71 -12.32 -0.30 -6.08
C PHE A 71 -13.01 -1.51 -5.46
N ARG A 72 -13.93 -2.19 -6.15
CA ARG A 72 -14.49 -3.46 -5.68
C ARG A 72 -13.45 -4.56 -5.50
N ASP A 73 -12.41 -4.61 -6.33
CA ASP A 73 -11.32 -5.57 -6.19
C ASP A 73 -10.38 -5.17 -5.06
N ILE A 74 -10.11 -3.88 -4.90
CA ILE A 74 -9.38 -3.38 -3.73
C ILE A 74 -10.15 -3.74 -2.45
N GLN A 75 -11.48 -3.57 -2.42
CA GLN A 75 -12.32 -3.93 -1.28
C GLN A 75 -12.23 -5.41 -0.92
N LYS A 76 -12.26 -6.32 -1.90
CA LYS A 76 -12.09 -7.76 -1.60
C LYS A 76 -10.80 -8.02 -0.82
N MET A 77 -9.70 -7.38 -1.24
CA MET A 77 -8.42 -7.52 -0.54
C MET A 77 -8.44 -6.88 0.84
N THR A 78 -8.93 -5.63 0.96
CA THR A 78 -8.96 -4.94 2.26
C THR A 78 -9.84 -5.65 3.28
N MET A 79 -10.99 -6.20 2.86
CA MET A 79 -11.85 -7.01 3.72
C MET A 79 -11.18 -8.32 4.14
N GLY A 80 -10.49 -9.00 3.21
CA GLY A 80 -9.73 -10.20 3.53
C GLY A 80 -8.62 -9.93 4.56
N LEU A 81 -7.94 -8.80 4.44
CA LEU A 81 -6.84 -8.43 5.33
C LEU A 81 -7.32 -7.89 6.68
N ALA A 82 -8.45 -7.19 6.73
CA ALA A 82 -8.97 -6.57 7.95
C ALA A 82 -9.28 -7.57 9.08
N SER A 83 -9.49 -8.85 8.75
CA SER A 83 -9.68 -9.92 9.73
C SER A 83 -8.39 -10.40 10.40
N LEU A 84 -7.23 -9.92 9.97
CA LEU A 84 -5.91 -10.31 10.46
C LEU A 84 -5.36 -9.28 11.47
N PRO A 85 -4.34 -9.64 12.26
CA PRO A 85 -3.69 -8.73 13.20
C PRO A 85 -2.78 -7.73 12.44
N ILE A 86 -3.39 -6.80 11.74
CA ILE A 86 -2.73 -5.77 10.93
C ILE A 86 -3.17 -4.38 11.35
N ALA A 87 -2.42 -3.37 10.93
CA ALA A 87 -2.84 -1.97 10.98
C ALA A 87 -2.68 -1.34 9.60
N PHE A 88 -3.78 -0.88 9.01
CA PHE A 88 -3.74 -0.11 7.77
C PHE A 88 -3.06 1.25 7.97
N GLU A 89 -2.34 1.71 6.96
CA GLU A 89 -1.70 3.03 6.97
C GLU A 89 -2.73 4.14 6.79
N LYS A 90 -2.93 4.94 7.84
CA LYS A 90 -3.98 5.96 7.91
C LYS A 90 -3.80 7.12 6.91
N LYS A 91 -2.56 7.41 6.52
CA LYS A 91 -2.28 8.44 5.50
C LYS A 91 -2.38 7.93 4.07
N ASN A 92 -2.67 6.64 3.90
CA ASN A 92 -2.84 6.05 2.56
C ASN A 92 -4.15 6.53 1.94
N PRO A 93 -4.15 6.92 0.65
CA PRO A 93 -5.37 7.36 -0.05
C PRO A 93 -6.50 6.34 -0.06
N VAL A 94 -6.20 5.03 -0.14
CA VAL A 94 -7.23 3.99 -0.09
C VAL A 94 -7.87 3.94 1.31
N PHE A 95 -7.08 4.12 2.37
CA PHE A 95 -7.63 4.17 3.74
C PHE A 95 -8.66 5.29 3.90
N ALA A 96 -8.39 6.47 3.35
CA ALA A 96 -9.31 7.61 3.40
C ALA A 96 -10.64 7.35 2.66
N LEU A 97 -10.67 6.35 1.77
CA LEU A 97 -11.87 5.93 1.04
C LEU A 97 -12.59 4.75 1.69
N MET A 98 -12.09 4.21 2.81
CA MET A 98 -12.79 3.19 3.57
C MET A 98 -13.96 3.82 4.33
N SER A 99 -15.14 3.25 4.17
CA SER A 99 -16.30 3.59 5.00
C SER A 99 -16.21 2.95 6.39
N ASP A 100 -15.53 1.80 6.48
CA ASP A 100 -15.24 1.11 7.72
C ASP A 100 -13.86 0.42 7.65
N PRO A 101 -12.83 1.01 8.26
CA PRO A 101 -11.50 0.41 8.29
C PRO A 101 -11.39 -0.87 9.13
N VAL A 102 -12.32 -1.11 10.05
CA VAL A 102 -12.32 -2.32 10.90
C VAL A 102 -12.67 -3.55 10.07
N THR A 103 -13.61 -3.41 9.15
CA THR A 103 -13.99 -4.47 8.22
C THR A 103 -13.26 -4.41 6.88
N GLY A 104 -12.54 -3.31 6.61
CA GLY A 104 -11.89 -3.07 5.31
C GLY A 104 -12.87 -2.66 4.21
N THR A 105 -14.10 -2.25 4.56
CA THR A 105 -15.13 -1.87 3.60
C THR A 105 -14.84 -0.51 3.00
N ILE A 106 -14.89 -0.41 1.67
CA ILE A 106 -14.74 0.83 0.89
C ILE A 106 -16.11 1.45 0.64
N ARG A 107 -16.16 2.76 0.43
CA ARG A 107 -17.38 3.50 0.07
C ARG A 107 -18.08 2.88 -1.13
N GLN A 108 -19.38 2.63 -0.98
CA GLN A 108 -20.20 1.95 -1.97
C GLN A 108 -20.28 2.71 -3.32
N ASP A 109 -20.26 4.03 -3.27
CA ASP A 109 -20.44 4.90 -4.43
C ASP A 109 -19.24 4.93 -5.39
N ILE A 110 -18.07 4.41 -4.97
CA ILE A 110 -16.86 4.34 -5.80
C ILE A 110 -16.49 2.92 -6.26
N LEU A 111 -17.19 1.88 -5.83
CA LEU A 111 -16.78 0.49 -6.09
C LEU A 111 -16.62 0.16 -7.58
N ASP A 112 -17.37 0.82 -8.44
CA ASP A 112 -17.30 0.64 -9.89
C ASP A 112 -16.27 1.52 -10.59
N GLU A 113 -15.70 2.48 -9.87
CA GLU A 113 -14.67 3.35 -10.43
C GLU A 113 -13.39 2.54 -10.69
N LYS A 114 -12.86 2.66 -11.91
CA LYS A 114 -11.60 2.04 -12.32
C LYS A 114 -10.50 3.10 -12.36
N VAL A 115 -9.42 2.82 -11.64
CA VAL A 115 -8.22 3.67 -11.57
C VAL A 115 -7.04 2.97 -12.23
N LEU A 116 -6.01 3.75 -12.59
CA LEU A 116 -4.81 3.20 -13.24
C LEU A 116 -4.10 2.20 -12.32
N SER A 117 -3.97 2.55 -11.06
CA SER A 117 -3.39 1.69 -10.02
C SER A 117 -3.70 2.25 -8.63
N ALA A 118 -3.66 1.37 -7.63
CA ALA A 118 -3.77 1.74 -6.23
C ALA A 118 -2.77 0.94 -5.39
N ILE A 119 -2.50 1.40 -4.19
CA ILE A 119 -1.67 0.69 -3.22
C ILE A 119 -2.42 0.64 -1.90
N VAL A 120 -2.55 -0.55 -1.34
CA VAL A 120 -2.94 -0.75 0.05
C VAL A 120 -1.67 -0.91 0.87
N GLU A 121 -1.53 -0.11 1.91
CA GLU A 121 -0.40 -0.15 2.82
C GLU A 121 -0.86 -0.55 4.21
N LEU A 122 -0.12 -1.44 4.84
CA LEU A 122 -0.38 -1.92 6.19
C LEU A 122 0.92 -2.32 6.88
N LYS A 123 0.84 -2.50 8.18
CA LYS A 123 1.92 -3.13 8.96
C LYS A 123 1.38 -4.22 9.86
N THR A 124 2.26 -5.13 10.23
CA THR A 124 2.00 -6.22 11.17
C THR A 124 3.29 -6.62 11.88
N ARG A 125 3.20 -7.50 12.86
CA ARG A 125 4.40 -8.11 13.46
C ARG A 125 5.01 -9.12 12.49
N LEU A 126 6.33 -9.34 12.58
CA LEU A 126 7.06 -10.29 11.73
C LEU A 126 6.46 -11.70 11.77
N GLU A 127 6.02 -12.15 12.94
CA GLU A 127 5.40 -13.46 13.13
C GLU A 127 4.12 -13.67 12.30
N HIS A 128 3.42 -12.62 11.92
CA HIS A 128 2.19 -12.67 11.13
C HIS A 128 2.41 -12.48 9.63
N VAL A 129 3.65 -12.23 9.19
CA VAL A 129 3.95 -12.07 7.76
C VAL A 129 3.47 -13.25 6.91
N PRO A 130 3.69 -14.53 7.31
CA PRO A 130 3.19 -15.67 6.54
C PRO A 130 1.67 -15.67 6.42
N THR A 131 0.96 -15.32 7.48
CA THR A 131 -0.51 -15.26 7.48
C THR A 131 -1.04 -14.17 6.54
N VAL A 132 -0.38 -13.01 6.50
CA VAL A 132 -0.75 -11.93 5.57
C VAL A 132 -0.49 -12.35 4.13
N LEU A 133 0.67 -12.95 3.85
CA LEU A 133 1.00 -13.43 2.50
C LEU A 133 0.02 -14.51 2.02
N ALA A 134 -0.28 -15.51 2.85
CA ALA A 134 -1.25 -16.55 2.54
C ALA A 134 -2.65 -15.96 2.24
N ARG A 135 -3.08 -14.93 2.99
CA ARG A 135 -4.35 -14.25 2.72
C ARG A 135 -4.32 -13.49 1.39
N VAL A 136 -3.22 -12.86 1.04
CA VAL A 136 -3.11 -12.21 -0.28
C VAL A 136 -3.16 -13.25 -1.40
N GLU A 137 -2.49 -14.38 -1.26
CA GLU A 137 -2.54 -15.50 -2.22
C GLU A 137 -3.95 -16.09 -2.37
N GLU A 138 -4.71 -16.18 -1.29
CA GLU A 138 -6.10 -16.64 -1.31
C GLU A 138 -7.02 -15.68 -2.06
N VAL A 139 -6.84 -14.37 -1.86
CA VAL A 139 -7.72 -13.35 -2.44
C VAL A 139 -7.32 -12.99 -3.87
N ALA A 140 -6.02 -12.94 -4.18
CA ALA A 140 -5.53 -12.46 -5.48
C ALA A 140 -6.18 -13.14 -6.71
N PRO A 141 -6.41 -14.47 -6.74
CA PRO A 141 -7.09 -15.12 -7.86
C PRO A 141 -8.56 -14.72 -8.05
N GLN A 142 -9.17 -14.08 -7.06
CA GLN A 142 -10.57 -13.64 -7.10
C GLN A 142 -10.71 -12.21 -7.67
N LEU A 143 -9.59 -11.56 -8.01
CA LEU A 143 -9.56 -10.19 -8.48
C LEU A 143 -9.49 -10.15 -10.01
N ASP A 144 -10.15 -9.15 -10.59
CA ASP A 144 -10.06 -8.85 -12.03
C ASP A 144 -8.88 -7.85 -12.27
N THR A 145 -7.71 -8.16 -11.69
CA THR A 145 -6.52 -7.32 -11.80
C THR A 145 -5.26 -8.09 -11.41
N ILE A 146 -4.10 -7.45 -11.60
CA ILE A 146 -2.79 -7.96 -11.18
C ILE A 146 -2.43 -7.34 -9.84
N VAL A 147 -1.82 -8.16 -8.97
CA VAL A 147 -1.32 -7.76 -7.66
C VAL A 147 0.18 -8.02 -7.56
N SER A 148 0.92 -7.07 -7.01
CA SER A 148 2.31 -7.26 -6.60
C SER A 148 2.49 -6.83 -5.15
N ILE A 149 3.42 -7.49 -4.45
CA ILE A 149 3.63 -7.28 -3.01
C ILE A 149 5.06 -6.79 -2.78
N GLY A 150 5.18 -5.73 -2.01
CA GLY A 150 6.43 -5.32 -1.38
C GLY A 150 6.32 -5.50 0.13
N VAL A 151 7.37 -6.07 0.74
CA VAL A 151 7.47 -6.19 2.20
C VAL A 151 8.75 -5.51 2.66
N ALA A 152 8.64 -4.70 3.70
CA ALA A 152 9.75 -3.96 4.28
C ALA A 152 9.87 -4.27 5.77
N THR A 153 11.09 -4.33 6.27
CA THR A 153 11.39 -4.46 7.70
C THR A 153 12.65 -3.67 8.04
N ARG A 154 12.86 -3.42 9.31
CA ARG A 154 14.12 -2.83 9.79
C ARG A 154 15.20 -3.92 9.89
N CYS A 155 16.42 -3.53 9.54
CA CYS A 155 17.58 -4.31 9.87
C CYS A 155 17.95 -4.13 11.36
N ASP A 156 18.53 -5.16 11.93
CA ASP A 156 19.16 -5.09 13.25
C ASP A 156 20.43 -4.23 13.23
N SER A 157 21.09 -4.11 14.37
CA SER A 157 22.34 -3.33 14.52
C SER A 157 23.52 -3.89 13.73
N GLN A 158 23.45 -5.14 13.28
CA GLN A 158 24.47 -5.83 12.49
C GLN A 158 24.14 -5.80 10.97
N GLY A 159 23.04 -5.14 10.59
CA GLY A 159 22.57 -5.10 9.21
C GLY A 159 21.83 -6.36 8.75
N GLY A 160 21.57 -7.31 9.64
CA GLY A 160 20.73 -8.47 9.38
C GLY A 160 19.25 -8.10 9.37
N ASN A 161 18.43 -8.89 8.69
CA ASN A 161 16.99 -8.79 8.77
C ASN A 161 16.37 -10.18 9.00
N GLN A 162 15.29 -10.22 9.75
CA GLN A 162 14.58 -11.45 10.06
C GLN A 162 13.59 -11.87 8.99
N LEU A 163 13.26 -10.96 8.07
CA LEU A 163 12.26 -11.19 7.03
C LEU A 163 12.75 -12.19 5.97
N GLU A 164 13.97 -12.05 5.48
CA GLU A 164 14.50 -12.96 4.44
C GLU A 164 14.57 -14.42 4.86
N PRO A 165 15.09 -14.76 6.06
CA PRO A 165 15.05 -16.13 6.56
C PRO A 165 13.62 -16.66 6.69
N LEU A 166 12.69 -15.83 7.14
CA LEU A 166 11.27 -16.16 7.25
C LEU A 166 10.67 -16.50 5.90
N LEU A 167 10.84 -15.64 4.91
CA LEU A 167 10.31 -15.85 3.55
C LEU A 167 10.87 -17.11 2.89
N LYS A 168 12.19 -17.36 3.07
CA LYS A 168 12.82 -18.59 2.58
C LYS A 168 12.26 -19.85 3.22
N ARG A 169 12.04 -19.83 4.53
CA ARG A 169 11.46 -20.97 5.25
C ARG A 169 10.04 -21.29 4.78
N GLU A 170 9.26 -20.24 4.48
CA GLU A 170 7.89 -20.39 3.95
C GLU A 170 7.85 -20.67 2.44
N GLY A 171 9.01 -20.79 1.77
CA GLY A 171 9.10 -21.14 0.34
C GLY A 171 8.86 -20.00 -0.63
N TYR A 172 8.83 -18.76 -0.17
CA TYR A 172 8.64 -17.60 -1.04
C TYR A 172 9.88 -17.28 -1.85
N VAL A 173 9.67 -17.02 -3.16
CA VAL A 173 10.70 -16.42 -4.04
C VAL A 173 10.55 -14.91 -3.96
N PHE A 174 11.63 -14.22 -3.64
CA PHE A 174 11.63 -12.77 -3.52
C PHE A 174 12.93 -12.16 -4.04
N TYR A 175 12.87 -10.87 -4.32
CA TYR A 175 14.02 -10.07 -4.75
C TYR A 175 14.15 -8.85 -3.87
N ARG A 176 15.39 -8.47 -3.52
CA ARG A 176 15.62 -7.18 -2.86
C ARG A 176 15.33 -6.04 -3.83
N GLY A 177 14.28 -5.28 -3.54
CA GLY A 177 13.96 -4.09 -4.28
C GLY A 177 14.85 -2.91 -3.90
N LYS A 178 14.90 -2.60 -2.59
CA LYS A 178 15.70 -1.50 -2.04
C LYS A 178 16.26 -1.86 -0.66
N THR A 179 17.48 -1.39 -0.42
CA THR A 179 18.06 -1.34 0.92
C THR A 179 18.37 0.13 1.23
N ASN A 180 17.68 0.71 2.20
CA ASN A 180 17.92 2.08 2.64
C ASN A 180 18.87 2.05 3.83
N LEU A 181 20.06 2.61 3.67
CA LEU A 181 21.06 2.68 4.72
C LEU A 181 20.91 4.02 5.48
N GLY A 182 20.58 3.93 6.76
CA GLY A 182 20.66 5.07 7.69
C GLY A 182 19.55 6.11 7.59
N LEU A 183 18.45 5.85 6.91
CA LEU A 183 17.34 6.80 6.78
C LEU A 183 16.19 6.57 7.78
N GLY A 184 16.14 5.41 8.42
CA GLY A 184 15.20 5.15 9.51
C GLY A 184 15.70 5.83 10.78
N ARG A 185 14.98 6.82 11.30
CA ARG A 185 15.30 7.40 12.63
C ARG A 185 14.92 6.37 13.69
N ARG A 186 15.87 6.01 14.55
CA ARG A 186 15.51 5.35 15.81
C ARG A 186 14.64 6.32 16.61
N PRO A 187 13.55 5.85 17.25
CA PRO A 187 12.88 6.67 18.24
C PRO A 187 13.93 7.17 19.23
N ALA A 188 13.91 8.44 19.57
CA ALA A 188 14.74 8.96 20.65
C ALA A 188 14.44 8.10 21.88
N VAL A 189 15.46 7.44 22.42
CA VAL A 189 15.33 6.74 23.70
C VAL A 189 14.99 7.84 24.70
N ALA A 190 13.80 7.78 25.27
CA ALA A 190 13.44 8.65 26.36
C ALA A 190 14.46 8.37 27.49
N THR A 191 15.40 9.27 27.68
CA THR A 191 16.26 9.25 28.86
C THR A 191 15.36 9.46 30.06
N ALA A 192 15.24 8.41 30.89
CA ALA A 192 14.56 8.46 32.19
C ALA A 192 15.27 9.42 33.13
#